data_5d03ac86d7b935f0714085e5ffbf2830
#
_entry.id   5d03ac86d7b935f0714085e5ffbf2830
#
_cell.length_a   1.000
_cell.length_b   1.000
_cell.length_c   1.000
_cell.angle_alpha   90.00
_cell.angle_beta   90.00
_cell.angle_gamma   90.00
#
_symmetry.space_group_name_H-M   'P 1'
#
loop_
_entity.id
_entity.type
_entity.pdbx_description
1 polymer ?
#
loop_
_entity_poly.entity_id
_entity_poly.type
_entity_poly.pdbx_seq_one_letter_code
_entity_poly.pdbx_strand_id
1 'polypeptide(L)'
;FKQAIQWYTKAAEQGDVDAQYNLALMYKNGEGVLQDYMIAYAWFNLAAFQGGELPRKNIDIILERMTPSQIEEGQKHSKELYDKIYNRDK
;
A
#
# COMPACT_ATOMS: atom_id res chain seq x y z
N PHE A 1 -1.26 -5.45 -17.24
CA PHE A 1 -1.36 -4.99 -15.84
C PHE A 1 -2.13 -5.95 -14.95
N LYS A 2 -3.13 -6.67 -15.47
CA LYS A 2 -3.91 -7.61 -14.65
C LYS A 2 -3.05 -8.72 -14.05
N GLN A 3 -2.16 -9.28 -14.83
CA GLN A 3 -1.26 -10.34 -14.35
C GLN A 3 -0.24 -9.77 -13.36
N ALA A 4 0.23 -8.55 -13.63
CA ALA A 4 1.18 -7.88 -12.75
C ALA A 4 0.56 -7.61 -11.38
N ILE A 5 -0.72 -7.18 -11.35
CA ILE A 5 -1.40 -6.90 -10.08
C ILE A 5 -1.50 -8.16 -9.23
N GLN A 6 -1.78 -9.30 -9.84
CA GLN A 6 -1.87 -10.57 -9.11
C GLN A 6 -0.52 -10.98 -8.54
N TRP A 7 0.54 -10.83 -9.33
CA TRP A 7 1.90 -11.10 -8.92
C TRP A 7 2.31 -10.25 -7.72
N TYR A 8 2.15 -8.94 -7.87
CA TYR A 8 2.55 -8.01 -6.83
C TYR A 8 1.71 -8.17 -5.57
N THR A 9 0.42 -8.46 -5.71
CA THR A 9 -0.44 -8.69 -4.55
C THR A 9 0.06 -9.88 -3.74
N LYS A 10 0.36 -10.98 -4.41
CA LYS A 10 0.88 -12.19 -3.75
C LYS A 10 2.18 -11.91 -3.02
N ALA A 11 3.13 -11.30 -3.73
CA ALA A 11 4.44 -11.01 -3.15
C ALA A 11 4.34 -10.00 -2.02
N ALA A 12 3.50 -8.98 -2.18
CA ALA A 12 3.28 -7.95 -1.15
C ALA A 12 2.69 -8.57 0.11
N GLU A 13 1.77 -9.51 -0.04
CA GLU A 13 1.15 -10.20 1.10
C GLU A 13 2.13 -11.12 1.81
N GLN A 14 3.23 -11.47 1.16
CA GLN A 14 4.30 -12.24 1.78
C GLN A 14 5.39 -11.36 2.39
N GLY A 15 5.20 -10.05 2.36
CA GLY A 15 6.11 -9.11 3.01
C GLY A 15 7.19 -8.52 2.11
N ASP A 16 7.14 -8.79 0.80
CA ASP A 16 8.13 -8.24 -0.13
C ASP A 16 7.94 -6.73 -0.27
N VAL A 17 8.95 -5.96 0.13
CA VAL A 17 8.86 -4.50 0.16
C VAL A 17 8.74 -3.89 -1.24
N ASP A 18 9.47 -4.44 -2.21
CA ASP A 18 9.41 -3.93 -3.59
C ASP A 18 8.02 -4.16 -4.19
N ALA A 19 7.45 -5.32 -3.92
CA ALA A 19 6.11 -5.64 -4.39
C ALA A 19 5.07 -4.72 -3.74
N GLN A 20 5.22 -4.45 -2.44
CA GLN A 20 4.32 -3.54 -1.73
C GLN A 20 4.37 -2.14 -2.34
N TYR A 21 5.57 -1.66 -2.63
CA TYR A 21 5.76 -0.35 -3.25
C TYR A 21 5.12 -0.30 -4.64
N ASN A 22 5.40 -1.30 -5.47
CA ASN A 22 4.86 -1.34 -6.83
C ASN A 22 3.34 -1.47 -6.84
N LEU A 23 2.81 -2.30 -5.93
CA LEU A 23 1.37 -2.45 -5.80
C LEU A 23 0.71 -1.13 -5.41
N ALA A 24 1.34 -0.41 -4.47
CA ALA A 24 0.86 0.90 -4.05
C ALA A 24 0.84 1.88 -5.22
N LEU A 25 1.88 1.88 -6.05
CA LEU A 25 1.93 2.74 -7.23
C LEU A 25 0.80 2.43 -8.21
N MET A 26 0.50 1.16 -8.39
CA MET A 26 -0.58 0.75 -9.29
C MET A 26 -1.93 1.27 -8.81
N TYR A 27 -2.21 1.17 -7.51
CA TYR A 27 -3.44 1.71 -6.94
C TYR A 27 -3.47 3.24 -6.97
N LYS A 28 -2.32 3.87 -6.74
CA LYS A 28 -2.22 5.33 -6.81
C LYS A 28 -2.56 5.85 -8.21
N ASN A 29 -2.06 5.15 -9.23
CA ASN A 29 -2.18 5.59 -10.61
C ASN A 29 -3.35 4.95 -11.37
N GLY A 30 -4.00 3.95 -10.78
CA GLY A 30 -5.08 3.25 -11.46
C GLY A 30 -4.59 2.36 -12.59
N GLU A 31 -3.45 1.71 -12.42
CA GLU A 31 -2.86 0.84 -13.43
C GLU A 31 -3.25 -0.61 -13.16
N GLY A 32 -4.12 -1.16 -13.99
CA GLY A 32 -4.60 -2.53 -13.85
C GLY A 32 -5.64 -2.72 -12.76
N VAL A 33 -5.95 -1.67 -12.01
CA VAL A 33 -6.97 -1.64 -10.95
C VAL A 33 -7.61 -0.27 -10.96
N LEU A 34 -8.76 -0.15 -10.30
CA LEU A 34 -9.35 1.17 -10.07
C LEU A 34 -8.45 1.95 -9.11
N GLN A 35 -8.23 3.22 -9.44
CA GLN A 35 -7.44 4.10 -8.58
C GLN A 35 -8.04 4.15 -7.18
N ASP A 36 -7.20 3.99 -6.17
CA ASP A 36 -7.66 4.03 -4.79
C ASP A 36 -6.52 4.51 -3.88
N TYR A 37 -6.64 5.75 -3.42
CA TYR A 37 -5.60 6.34 -2.57
C TYR A 37 -5.52 5.68 -1.20
N MET A 38 -6.64 5.19 -0.67
CA MET A 38 -6.62 4.54 0.64
C MET A 38 -5.85 3.23 0.60
N ILE A 39 -6.08 2.43 -0.43
CA ILE A 39 -5.35 1.18 -0.60
C ILE A 39 -3.87 1.46 -0.89
N ALA A 40 -3.60 2.43 -1.77
CA ALA A 40 -2.22 2.83 -2.07
C ALA A 40 -1.49 3.28 -0.81
N TYR A 41 -2.13 4.13 -0.01
CA TYR A 41 -1.58 4.62 1.23
C TYR A 41 -1.21 3.47 2.18
N ALA A 42 -2.09 2.49 2.29
CA ALA A 42 -1.86 1.33 3.16
C ALA A 42 -0.61 0.55 2.74
N TRP A 43 -0.47 0.27 1.45
CA TRP A 43 0.69 -0.46 0.94
C TRP A 43 1.97 0.36 1.03
N PHE A 44 1.90 1.68 0.77
CA PHE A 44 3.06 2.55 0.97
C PHE A 44 3.50 2.56 2.43
N ASN A 45 2.55 2.55 3.37
CA ASN A 45 2.89 2.51 4.79
C ASN A 45 3.64 1.23 5.16
N LEU A 46 3.22 0.09 4.64
CA LEU A 46 3.90 -1.17 4.91
C LEU A 46 5.33 -1.16 4.33
N ALA A 47 5.48 -0.64 3.12
CA ALA A 47 6.79 -0.54 2.50
C ALA A 47 7.70 0.44 3.26
N ALA A 48 7.14 1.58 3.69
CA ALA A 48 7.89 2.58 4.45
C ALA A 48 8.30 2.04 5.82
N PHE A 49 7.46 1.23 6.43
CA PHE A 49 7.77 0.59 7.70
C PHE A 49 9.04 -0.25 7.61
N GLN A 50 9.32 -0.81 6.45
CA GLN A 50 10.53 -1.60 6.22
C GLN A 50 11.74 -0.73 5.83
N GLY A 51 11.60 0.59 5.91
CA GLY A 51 12.71 1.51 5.72
C GLY A 51 12.81 2.16 4.35
N GLY A 52 11.79 2.06 3.51
CA GLY A 52 11.83 2.63 2.17
C GLY A 52 11.65 4.14 2.16
N GLU A 53 12.55 4.86 1.48
CA GLU A 53 12.45 6.31 1.30
C GLU A 53 11.43 6.69 0.23
N LEU A 54 11.43 5.97 -0.88
CA LEU A 54 10.48 6.24 -1.96
C LEU A 54 9.02 6.07 -1.51
N PRO A 55 8.68 5.02 -0.75
CA PRO A 55 7.32 4.93 -0.20
C PRO A 55 6.97 6.13 0.67
N ARG A 56 7.89 6.63 1.50
CA ARG A 56 7.64 7.81 2.34
C ARG A 56 7.32 9.04 1.53
N LYS A 57 8.08 9.27 0.46
CA LYS A 57 7.84 10.41 -0.41
C LYS A 57 6.46 10.33 -1.07
N ASN A 58 6.08 9.12 -1.47
CA ASN A 58 4.77 8.90 -2.08
C ASN A 58 3.64 9.08 -1.08
N ILE A 59 3.86 8.71 0.18
CA ILE A 59 2.88 8.95 1.25
C ILE A 59 2.61 10.45 1.36
N ASP A 60 3.66 11.26 1.41
CA ASP A 60 3.50 12.72 1.51
C ASP A 60 2.69 13.28 0.34
N ILE A 61 2.95 12.78 -0.86
CA ILE A 61 2.22 13.23 -2.05
C ILE A 61 0.74 12.84 -1.96
N ILE A 62 0.47 11.61 -1.56
CA ILE A 62 -0.88 11.09 -1.47
C ILE A 62 -1.71 11.78 -0.39
N LEU A 63 -1.09 12.08 0.74
CA LEU A 63 -1.78 12.73 1.85
C LEU A 63 -2.37 14.08 1.45
N GLU A 64 -1.70 14.80 0.55
CA GLU A 64 -2.19 16.07 0.06
C GLU A 64 -3.48 15.94 -0.75
N ARG A 65 -3.75 14.75 -1.25
CA ARG A 65 -4.92 14.46 -2.10
C ARG A 65 -6.03 13.74 -1.38
N MET A 66 -5.81 13.38 -0.12
CA MET A 66 -6.78 12.61 0.65
C MET A 66 -7.51 13.52 1.63
N THR A 67 -8.79 13.22 1.82
CA THR A 67 -9.56 13.89 2.88
C THR A 67 -9.16 13.30 4.23
N PRO A 68 -9.43 14.01 5.35
CA PRO A 68 -9.16 13.44 6.68
C PRO A 68 -9.84 12.09 6.90
N SER A 69 -11.05 11.92 6.38
CA SER A 69 -11.77 10.67 6.48
C SER A 69 -11.05 9.54 5.75
N GLN A 70 -10.55 9.84 4.55
CA GLN A 70 -9.80 8.86 3.76
C GLN A 70 -8.48 8.49 4.44
N ILE A 71 -7.82 9.46 5.06
CA ILE A 71 -6.57 9.20 5.79
C ILE A 71 -6.83 8.26 6.96
N GLU A 72 -7.90 8.51 7.70
CA GLU A 72 -8.29 7.66 8.82
C GLU A 72 -8.57 6.23 8.36
N GLU A 73 -9.34 6.08 7.29
CA GLU A 73 -9.63 4.77 6.72
C GLU A 73 -8.38 4.08 6.19
N GLY A 74 -7.48 4.85 5.58
CA GLY A 74 -6.20 4.32 5.10
C GLY A 74 -5.32 3.82 6.22
N GLN A 75 -5.28 4.54 7.35
CA GLN A 75 -4.53 4.11 8.53
C GLN A 75 -5.10 2.82 9.10
N LYS A 76 -6.40 2.72 9.17
CA LYS A 76 -7.08 1.52 9.64
C LYS A 76 -6.74 0.33 8.73
N HIS A 77 -6.80 0.55 7.44
CA HIS A 77 -6.48 -0.50 6.46
C HIS A 77 -5.02 -0.92 6.55
N SER A 78 -4.11 0.04 6.79
CA SER A 78 -2.69 -0.25 6.99
C SER A 78 -2.48 -1.19 8.17
N LYS A 79 -3.17 -0.92 9.27
CA LYS A 79 -3.07 -1.75 10.47
C LYS A 79 -3.61 -3.15 10.21
N GLU A 80 -4.72 -3.25 9.50
CA GLU A 80 -5.30 -4.54 9.15
C GLU A 80 -4.35 -5.36 8.27
N LEU A 81 -3.74 -4.72 7.29
CA LEU A 81 -2.77 -5.38 6.42
C LEU A 81 -1.53 -5.81 7.21
N TYR A 82 -1.03 -4.94 8.08
CA TYR A 82 0.12 -5.26 8.90
C TYR A 82 -0.14 -6.50 9.75
N ASP A 83 -1.28 -6.53 10.42
CA ASP A 83 -1.65 -7.67 11.25
C ASP A 83 -1.80 -8.95 10.44
N LYS A 84 -2.41 -8.86 9.26
CA LYS A 84 -2.60 -10.00 8.38
C LYS A 84 -1.27 -10.58 7.90
N ILE A 85 -0.32 -9.72 7.58
CA ILE A 85 0.95 -10.13 6.96
C ILE A 85 1.99 -10.53 8.01
N TYR A 86 2.13 -9.73 9.07
CA TYR A 86 3.23 -9.89 10.03
C TYR A 86 2.82 -10.51 11.35
N ASN A 87 1.53 -10.49 11.71
CA ASN A 87 1.05 -11.03 12.98
C ASN A 87 0.12 -12.23 12.82
N ARG A 88 0.04 -12.80 11.64
CA ARG A 88 -0.91 -13.88 11.36
C ARG A 88 -0.65 -15.18 12.12
N ASP A 89 0.52 -15.32 12.70
CA ASP A 89 0.89 -16.52 13.48
C ASP A 89 0.62 -16.37 14.97
N LYS A 90 -0.03 -15.29 15.38
CA LYS A 90 -0.32 -15.04 16.80
C LYS A 90 -1.77 -15.32 17.15
#